data_290706bdc75f10859c383f66954ef544
#
_entry.id   290706bdc75f10859c383f66954ef544
#
_cell.length_a   1.000
_cell.length_b   1.000
_cell.length_c   1.000
_cell.angle_alpha   90.00
_cell.angle_beta   90.00
_cell.angle_gamma   90.00
#
_symmetry.space_group_name_H-M   'P 1'
#
loop_
_entity.id
_entity.type
_entity.pdbx_description
1 polymer ?
#
loop_
_entity_poly.entity_id
_entity_poly.type
_entity_poly.pdbx_seq_one_letter_code
_entity_poly.pdbx_strand_id
1 'polypeptide(L)'
;RPARLRVRLEDGRLRELTQIDNWEPARLVDGRMVGEASFELPADLPLGYHRIQLVSDELRAETTLVVSPPFLGFPRSMGDRRVWGYAVQLYSVRSADSWGIGDFYDLGALAGWSASQQYADYVLTNPVHAAEPVEPLEPSPYLPTSRLFVNPMYIRPEAVAEYALLDETDRTRVEDAKAELAGRLRGAERIERGICWSLKRRVLRIIWAAGRDDHRQMMFEAYRRREGRMLRDYAIWAALTQELGRD
;
A
#
# COMPACT_ATOMS: atom_id res chain seq x y z
N ARG A 1 -3.83 -33.51 -22.27
CA ARG A 1 -3.10 -32.83 -23.36
C ARG A 1 -1.77 -32.34 -22.83
N PRO A 2 -0.68 -32.38 -23.63
CA PRO A 2 0.62 -32.00 -23.16
C PRO A 2 0.64 -30.51 -22.77
N ALA A 3 1.09 -30.22 -21.57
CA ALA A 3 1.39 -28.89 -21.12
C ALA A 3 2.91 -28.69 -21.06
N ARG A 4 3.37 -27.48 -21.36
CA ARG A 4 4.77 -27.11 -21.19
C ARG A 4 4.85 -26.00 -20.17
N LEU A 5 5.74 -26.16 -19.20
CA LEU A 5 6.01 -25.16 -18.19
C LEU A 5 7.47 -24.71 -18.32
N ARG A 6 7.68 -23.42 -18.29
CA ARG A 6 9.02 -22.84 -18.32
C ARG A 6 9.13 -21.69 -17.33
N VAL A 7 10.32 -21.52 -16.80
CA VAL A 7 10.66 -20.37 -15.95
C VAL A 7 11.48 -19.39 -16.76
N ARG A 8 11.01 -18.15 -16.86
CA ARG A 8 11.80 -17.02 -17.30
C ARG A 8 12.46 -16.39 -16.10
N LEU A 9 13.78 -16.53 -16.01
CA LEU A 9 14.57 -15.95 -14.94
C LEU A 9 14.56 -14.43 -15.00
N GLU A 10 14.91 -13.78 -13.89
CA GLU A 10 14.98 -12.32 -13.78
C GLU A 10 15.97 -11.71 -14.80
N ASP A 11 17.04 -12.43 -15.14
CA ASP A 11 18.01 -12.06 -16.18
C ASP A 11 17.55 -12.35 -17.63
N GLY A 12 16.34 -12.85 -17.81
CA GLY A 12 15.72 -13.14 -19.11
C GLY A 12 15.96 -14.54 -19.66
N ARG A 13 16.86 -15.34 -19.07
CA ARG A 13 17.08 -16.74 -19.49
C ARG A 13 15.83 -17.57 -19.27
N LEU A 14 15.62 -18.56 -20.14
CA LEU A 14 14.51 -19.49 -20.06
C LEU A 14 15.00 -20.87 -19.62
N ARG A 15 14.28 -21.50 -18.70
CA ARG A 15 14.48 -22.92 -18.30
C ARG A 15 13.16 -23.65 -18.45
N GLU A 16 13.16 -24.73 -19.20
CA GLU A 16 12.02 -25.64 -19.27
C GLU A 16 12.00 -26.54 -18.04
N LEU A 17 10.78 -26.82 -17.57
CA LEU A 17 10.55 -27.68 -16.42
C LEU A 17 10.13 -29.07 -16.89
N THR A 18 10.62 -30.10 -16.21
CA THR A 18 10.26 -31.47 -16.47
C THR A 18 8.90 -31.78 -15.88
N GLN A 19 7.99 -32.29 -16.70
CA GLN A 19 6.73 -32.84 -16.21
C GLN A 19 6.99 -34.18 -15.51
N ILE A 20 6.37 -34.38 -14.39
CA ILE A 20 6.41 -35.60 -13.61
C ILE A 20 5.01 -36.23 -13.51
N ASP A 21 4.92 -37.54 -13.40
CA ASP A 21 3.67 -38.22 -13.18
C ASP A 21 3.18 -37.97 -11.75
N ASN A 22 1.91 -37.57 -11.59
CA ASN A 22 1.28 -37.36 -10.29
C ASN A 22 0.20 -38.42 -9.98
N TRP A 23 -0.12 -39.28 -10.95
CA TRP A 23 -1.11 -40.36 -10.83
C TRP A 23 -2.51 -39.90 -10.38
N GLU A 24 -2.80 -38.61 -10.44
CA GLU A 24 -4.10 -38.06 -10.10
C GLU A 24 -5.09 -38.24 -11.26
N PRO A 25 -6.23 -38.91 -11.04
CA PRO A 25 -7.22 -39.10 -12.07
C PRO A 25 -7.89 -37.75 -12.42
N ALA A 26 -8.25 -37.59 -13.68
CA ALA A 26 -9.03 -36.44 -14.11
C ALA A 26 -10.40 -36.41 -13.38
N ARG A 27 -10.82 -35.23 -12.94
CA ARG A 27 -12.08 -35.00 -12.20
C ARG A 27 -13.02 -34.07 -12.94
N LEU A 28 -14.31 -34.24 -12.71
CA LEU A 28 -15.33 -33.38 -13.28
C LEU A 28 -15.42 -32.07 -12.46
N VAL A 29 -15.14 -30.95 -13.11
CA VAL A 29 -15.28 -29.60 -12.54
C VAL A 29 -16.14 -28.78 -13.48
N ASP A 30 -17.28 -28.26 -13.00
CA ASP A 30 -18.22 -27.45 -13.77
C ASP A 30 -18.61 -28.07 -15.13
N GLY A 31 -18.87 -29.39 -15.13
CA GLY A 31 -19.25 -30.15 -16.33
C GLY A 31 -18.12 -30.45 -17.31
N ARG A 32 -16.86 -30.16 -16.96
CA ARG A 32 -15.68 -30.46 -17.79
C ARG A 32 -14.72 -31.39 -17.05
N MET A 33 -14.16 -32.36 -17.79
CA MET A 33 -13.09 -33.19 -17.25
C MET A 33 -11.79 -32.39 -17.16
N VAL A 34 -11.29 -32.19 -15.93
CA VAL A 34 -10.05 -31.47 -15.65
C VAL A 34 -9.00 -32.46 -15.17
N GLY A 35 -7.89 -32.55 -15.89
CA GLY A 35 -6.70 -33.26 -15.47
C GLY A 35 -5.72 -32.33 -14.79
N GLU A 36 -4.82 -32.91 -14.01
CA GLU A 36 -3.75 -32.20 -13.30
C GLU A 36 -2.40 -32.58 -13.92
N ALA A 37 -1.50 -31.60 -14.03
CA ALA A 37 -0.12 -31.83 -14.50
C ALA A 37 0.84 -31.27 -13.46
N SER A 38 1.78 -32.10 -13.02
CA SER A 38 2.82 -31.74 -12.06
C SER A 38 4.16 -31.55 -12.76
N PHE A 39 4.92 -30.57 -12.28
CA PHE A 39 6.23 -30.23 -12.83
C PHE A 39 7.24 -30.08 -11.70
N GLU A 40 8.45 -30.55 -11.94
CA GLU A 40 9.55 -30.41 -11.01
C GLU A 40 10.17 -29.00 -11.09
N LEU A 41 10.31 -28.33 -9.95
CA LEU A 41 11.06 -27.10 -9.84
C LEU A 41 12.52 -27.43 -9.48
N PRO A 42 13.50 -27.08 -10.34
CA PRO A 42 14.91 -27.33 -10.04
C PRO A 42 15.37 -26.61 -8.77
N ALA A 43 16.08 -27.31 -7.90
CA ALA A 43 16.60 -26.74 -6.66
C ALA A 43 17.74 -25.70 -6.87
N ASP A 44 18.30 -25.65 -8.09
CA ASP A 44 19.40 -24.75 -8.48
C ASP A 44 18.91 -23.45 -9.16
N LEU A 45 17.62 -23.12 -9.03
CA LEU A 45 17.12 -21.82 -9.50
C LEU A 45 17.79 -20.69 -8.71
N PRO A 46 18.28 -19.65 -9.41
CA PRO A 46 18.88 -18.50 -8.73
C PRO A 46 17.85 -17.77 -7.86
N LEU A 47 18.35 -17.10 -6.82
CA LEU A 47 17.50 -16.19 -6.02
C LEU A 47 16.98 -15.06 -6.90
N GLY A 48 15.72 -14.66 -6.70
CA GLY A 48 15.12 -13.55 -7.43
C GLY A 48 13.63 -13.71 -7.73
N TYR A 49 13.12 -12.80 -8.55
CA TYR A 49 11.73 -12.77 -9.02
C TYR A 49 11.66 -13.25 -10.45
N HIS A 50 11.17 -14.44 -10.63
CA HIS A 50 11.06 -15.10 -11.93
C HIS A 50 9.60 -15.15 -12.39
N ARG A 51 9.39 -15.58 -13.63
CA ARG A 51 8.06 -15.79 -14.20
C ARG A 51 7.90 -17.25 -14.63
N ILE A 52 6.87 -17.92 -14.12
CA ILE A 52 6.44 -19.22 -14.62
C ILE A 52 5.43 -18.99 -15.73
N GLN A 53 5.66 -19.61 -16.86
CA GLN A 53 4.81 -19.56 -18.04
C GLN A 53 4.33 -20.96 -18.38
N LEU A 54 3.00 -21.16 -18.33
CA LEU A 54 2.33 -22.35 -18.79
C LEU A 54 1.86 -22.16 -20.23
N VAL A 55 2.15 -23.12 -21.08
CA VAL A 55 1.66 -23.15 -22.46
C VAL A 55 1.09 -24.54 -22.76
N SER A 56 -0.17 -24.58 -23.13
CA SER A 56 -0.84 -25.74 -23.74
C SER A 56 -1.56 -25.28 -25.00
N ASP A 57 -2.18 -26.21 -25.72
CA ASP A 57 -2.88 -25.92 -26.98
C ASP A 57 -3.99 -24.84 -26.80
N GLU A 58 -4.63 -24.80 -25.64
CA GLU A 58 -5.79 -23.94 -25.38
C GLU A 58 -5.56 -22.91 -24.26
N LEU A 59 -4.47 -23.04 -23.49
CA LEU A 59 -4.24 -22.22 -22.30
C LEU A 59 -2.83 -21.63 -22.29
N ARG A 60 -2.78 -20.33 -22.08
CA ARG A 60 -1.54 -19.63 -21.70
C ARG A 60 -1.77 -18.93 -20.38
N ALA A 61 -0.92 -19.20 -19.41
CA ALA A 61 -0.97 -18.57 -18.10
C ALA A 61 0.44 -18.20 -17.65
N GLU A 62 0.54 -17.14 -16.87
CA GLU A 62 1.81 -16.69 -16.30
C GLU A 62 1.59 -16.30 -14.84
N THR A 63 2.55 -16.66 -13.98
CA THR A 63 2.57 -16.23 -12.59
C THR A 63 4.00 -15.91 -12.14
N THR A 64 4.12 -15.21 -11.03
CA THR A 64 5.43 -14.91 -10.42
C THR A 64 5.93 -16.10 -9.60
N LEU A 65 7.20 -16.46 -9.78
CA LEU A 65 7.94 -17.37 -8.91
C LEU A 65 8.99 -16.58 -8.13
N VAL A 66 8.89 -16.62 -6.81
CA VAL A 66 9.88 -16.01 -5.92
C VAL A 66 10.78 -17.11 -5.38
N VAL A 67 12.08 -16.99 -5.64
CA VAL A 67 13.10 -17.87 -5.06
C VAL A 67 13.87 -17.05 -4.03
N SER A 68 13.70 -17.39 -2.76
CA SER A 68 14.31 -16.69 -1.64
C SER A 68 15.31 -17.57 -0.90
N PRO A 69 16.31 -17.01 -0.22
CA PRO A 69 17.11 -17.78 0.72
C PRO A 69 16.24 -18.27 1.89
N PRO A 70 16.65 -19.32 2.60
CA PRO A 70 15.93 -19.84 3.77
C PRO A 70 15.85 -18.81 4.91
N PHE A 71 16.78 -17.87 4.95
CA PHE A 71 16.81 -16.78 5.89
C PHE A 71 17.30 -15.50 5.19
N LEU A 72 16.55 -14.41 5.29
CA LEU A 72 16.88 -13.13 4.64
C LEU A 72 18.04 -12.38 5.33
N GLY A 73 18.41 -12.79 6.54
CA GLY A 73 19.37 -12.06 7.36
C GLY A 73 18.76 -10.82 8.03
N PHE A 74 19.58 -10.12 8.76
CA PHE A 74 19.25 -8.81 9.31
C PHE A 74 19.72 -7.69 8.37
N PRO A 75 19.07 -6.51 8.38
CA PRO A 75 19.57 -5.36 7.66
C PRO A 75 21.03 -5.05 8.06
N ARG A 76 21.85 -4.67 7.08
CA ARG A 76 23.28 -4.36 7.36
C ARG A 76 23.45 -3.26 8.41
N SER A 77 22.51 -2.33 8.50
CA SER A 77 22.48 -1.25 9.50
C SER A 77 22.30 -1.77 10.94
N MET A 78 21.75 -2.96 11.11
CA MET A 78 21.60 -3.58 12.44
C MET A 78 22.87 -4.31 12.88
N GLY A 79 23.64 -4.91 11.95
CA GLY A 79 24.78 -5.75 12.28
C GLY A 79 24.40 -6.87 13.25
N ASP A 80 25.34 -7.26 14.15
CA ASP A 80 25.14 -8.27 15.18
C ASP A 80 24.73 -7.66 16.55
N ARG A 81 24.51 -6.35 16.62
CA ARG A 81 24.14 -5.69 17.87
C ARG A 81 22.68 -5.88 18.23
N ARG A 82 22.37 -5.84 19.50
CA ARG A 82 20.97 -5.75 19.95
C ARG A 82 20.45 -4.35 19.63
N VAL A 83 19.27 -4.31 19.06
CA VAL A 83 18.56 -3.08 18.71
C VAL A 83 17.26 -2.99 19.52
N TRP A 84 16.83 -1.76 19.78
CA TRP A 84 15.58 -1.50 20.46
C TRP A 84 14.84 -0.33 19.79
N GLY A 85 13.53 -0.25 19.99
CA GLY A 85 12.72 0.81 19.42
C GLY A 85 11.30 0.81 19.97
N TYR A 86 10.49 1.70 19.43
CA TYR A 86 9.08 1.82 19.79
C TYR A 86 8.21 1.03 18.84
N ALA A 87 7.18 0.37 19.39
CA ALA A 87 6.05 -0.17 18.63
C ALA A 87 4.82 0.69 18.93
N VAL A 88 4.25 1.32 17.92
CA VAL A 88 3.18 2.31 18.07
C VAL A 88 2.03 2.05 17.12
N GLN A 89 0.84 2.48 17.51
CA GLN A 89 -0.30 2.60 16.62
C GLN A 89 -0.33 4.04 16.09
N LEU A 90 0.08 4.23 14.83
CA LEU A 90 0.24 5.58 14.26
C LEU A 90 -1.01 6.44 14.43
N TYR A 91 -2.19 5.87 14.24
CA TYR A 91 -3.44 6.60 14.42
C TYR A 91 -3.61 7.22 15.82
N SER A 92 -2.91 6.72 16.83
CA SER A 92 -2.94 7.22 18.21
C SER A 92 -1.78 8.18 18.54
N VAL A 93 -0.76 8.26 17.69
CA VAL A 93 0.38 9.16 17.87
C VAL A 93 -0.01 10.55 17.36
N ARG A 94 -0.46 11.41 18.26
CA ARG A 94 -1.01 12.74 17.93
C ARG A 94 -0.21 13.85 18.56
N SER A 95 -0.08 14.96 17.85
CA SER A 95 0.41 16.25 18.33
C SER A 95 -0.75 17.29 18.35
N ALA A 96 -0.45 18.49 18.80
CA ALA A 96 -1.40 19.61 18.75
C ALA A 96 -1.83 19.95 17.31
N ASP A 97 -0.98 19.65 16.33
CA ASP A 97 -1.22 19.96 14.93
C ASP A 97 -1.90 18.83 14.14
N SER A 98 -2.10 17.66 14.76
CA SER A 98 -2.74 16.52 14.12
C SER A 98 -4.22 16.80 13.82
N TRP A 99 -4.70 16.23 12.71
CA TRP A 99 -6.10 16.31 12.28
C TRP A 99 -6.98 15.24 12.96
N GLY A 100 -6.95 15.17 14.28
CA GLY A 100 -7.73 14.23 15.09
C GLY A 100 -7.24 12.78 15.07
N ILE A 101 -6.28 12.47 14.20
CA ILE A 101 -5.66 11.17 14.04
C ILE A 101 -4.17 11.38 13.75
N GLY A 102 -3.30 10.54 14.32
CA GLY A 102 -1.87 10.59 14.02
C GLY A 102 -1.58 10.35 12.55
N ASP A 103 -0.55 10.98 12.02
CA ASP A 103 -0.22 11.00 10.60
C ASP A 103 1.29 10.83 10.33
N PHE A 104 1.71 10.87 9.07
CA PHE A 104 3.12 10.70 8.71
C PHE A 104 4.05 11.79 9.25
N TYR A 105 3.53 12.98 9.50
CA TYR A 105 4.32 14.05 10.12
C TYR A 105 4.56 13.74 11.59
N ASP A 106 3.55 13.27 12.30
CA ASP A 106 3.67 12.80 13.68
C ASP A 106 4.62 11.61 13.79
N LEU A 107 4.57 10.67 12.82
CA LEU A 107 5.52 9.56 12.75
C LEU A 107 6.96 10.04 12.57
N GLY A 108 7.17 11.00 11.66
CA GLY A 108 8.49 11.61 11.43
C GLY A 108 9.03 12.31 12.68
N ALA A 109 8.17 13.06 13.39
CA ALA A 109 8.53 13.73 14.64
C ALA A 109 8.88 12.72 15.74
N LEU A 110 8.07 11.67 15.90
CA LEU A 110 8.35 10.59 16.85
C LEU A 110 9.66 9.86 16.51
N ALA A 111 9.89 9.52 15.24
CA ALA A 111 11.09 8.84 14.81
C ALA A 111 12.35 9.71 15.05
N GLY A 112 12.29 11.00 14.72
CA GLY A 112 13.38 11.95 14.98
C GLY A 112 13.68 12.09 16.46
N TRP A 113 12.65 12.28 17.28
CA TRP A 113 12.80 12.36 18.74
C TRP A 113 13.35 11.06 19.32
N SER A 114 12.79 9.91 18.95
CA SER A 114 13.21 8.61 19.49
C SER A 114 14.66 8.28 19.14
N ALA A 115 15.10 8.63 17.93
CA ALA A 115 16.49 8.43 17.52
C ALA A 115 17.44 9.39 18.22
N SER A 116 17.13 10.70 18.27
CA SER A 116 18.06 11.73 18.77
C SER A 116 18.11 11.83 20.30
N GLN A 117 17.00 11.57 20.98
CA GLN A 117 16.90 11.75 22.43
C GLN A 117 16.91 10.43 23.21
N GLN A 118 16.47 9.35 22.57
CA GLN A 118 16.35 8.06 23.22
C GLN A 118 17.30 7.01 22.64
N TYR A 119 18.02 7.35 21.54
CA TYR A 119 18.92 6.43 20.84
C TYR A 119 18.21 5.14 20.39
N ALA A 120 16.91 5.23 20.07
CA ALA A 120 16.18 4.12 19.52
C ALA A 120 16.59 3.85 18.06
N ASP A 121 16.62 2.59 17.68
CA ASP A 121 17.09 2.14 16.37
C ASP A 121 15.95 2.11 15.33
N TYR A 122 14.70 1.97 15.78
CA TYR A 122 13.54 1.89 14.89
C TYR A 122 12.25 2.36 15.57
N VAL A 123 11.27 2.66 14.74
CA VAL A 123 9.87 2.78 15.13
C VAL A 123 9.06 1.81 14.27
N LEU A 124 8.38 0.86 14.91
CA LEU A 124 7.45 -0.05 14.26
C LEU A 124 6.04 0.53 14.36
N THR A 125 5.35 0.64 13.23
CA THR A 125 3.98 1.13 13.20
C THR A 125 3.01 0.08 12.69
N ASN A 126 1.71 0.27 12.95
CA ASN A 126 0.65 -0.50 12.30
C ASN A 126 0.71 -0.35 10.77
N PRO A 127 0.08 -1.25 10.00
CA PRO A 127 -0.07 -1.06 8.56
C PRO A 127 -0.72 0.29 8.22
N VAL A 128 -0.14 1.00 7.24
CA VAL A 128 -0.62 2.30 6.75
C VAL A 128 -1.28 2.18 5.38
N HIS A 129 -1.69 0.97 5.02
CA HIS A 129 -2.26 0.62 3.73
C HIS A 129 -3.64 1.23 3.50
N ALA A 130 -4.01 1.35 2.22
CA ALA A 130 -5.27 1.91 1.80
C ALA A 130 -6.46 1.10 2.33
N ALA A 131 -7.41 1.81 2.94
CA ALA A 131 -8.67 1.28 3.41
C ALA A 131 -9.81 1.67 2.46
N GLU A 132 -10.96 1.04 2.62
CA GLU A 132 -12.17 1.39 1.90
C GLU A 132 -12.61 2.82 2.24
N PRO A 133 -12.89 3.67 1.22
CA PRO A 133 -13.11 5.10 1.44
C PRO A 133 -14.57 5.47 1.78
N VAL A 134 -15.37 4.52 2.27
CA VAL A 134 -16.82 4.66 2.52
C VAL A 134 -17.15 4.48 4.00
N GLU A 135 -18.08 5.30 4.49
CA GLU A 135 -18.60 5.22 5.86
C GLU A 135 -19.49 3.97 6.11
N PRO A 136 -19.43 3.39 7.30
CA PRO A 136 -18.51 3.68 8.39
C PRO A 136 -17.09 3.18 8.06
N LEU A 137 -16.09 4.04 8.27
CA LEU A 137 -14.71 3.67 7.98
C LEU A 137 -14.22 2.53 8.88
N GLU A 138 -13.56 1.54 8.27
CA GLU A 138 -12.98 0.42 9.01
C GLU A 138 -11.96 0.92 10.06
N PRO A 139 -12.17 0.66 11.34
CA PRO A 139 -11.28 1.13 12.39
C PRO A 139 -9.95 0.37 12.44
N SER A 140 -9.92 -0.87 11.95
CA SER A 140 -8.74 -1.72 11.99
C SER A 140 -7.84 -1.49 10.77
N PRO A 141 -6.57 -1.11 10.96
CA PRO A 141 -5.63 -0.96 9.85
C PRO A 141 -5.14 -2.31 9.29
N TYR A 142 -5.54 -3.42 9.92
CA TYR A 142 -5.08 -4.77 9.55
C TYR A 142 -5.95 -5.43 8.47
N LEU A 143 -7.04 -4.78 8.07
CA LEU A 143 -7.92 -5.21 6.98
C LEU A 143 -7.89 -4.19 5.82
N PRO A 144 -6.74 -4.02 5.15
CA PRO A 144 -6.65 -3.07 4.06
C PRO A 144 -7.35 -3.58 2.81
N THR A 145 -7.94 -2.67 2.05
CA THR A 145 -8.47 -2.97 0.71
C THR A 145 -7.34 -3.20 -0.29
N SER A 146 -6.24 -2.46 -0.15
CA SER A 146 -5.07 -2.62 -1.00
C SER A 146 -3.80 -2.42 -0.18
N ARG A 147 -2.83 -3.33 -0.34
CA ARG A 147 -1.49 -3.21 0.22
C ARG A 147 -0.51 -2.46 -0.69
N LEU A 148 -0.95 -2.11 -1.91
CA LEU A 148 -0.12 -1.40 -2.87
C LEU A 148 -0.13 0.11 -2.66
N PHE A 149 -1.18 0.63 -2.03
CA PHE A 149 -1.37 2.07 -1.83
C PHE A 149 -1.49 2.41 -0.36
N VAL A 150 -1.20 3.67 -0.05
CA VAL A 150 -1.24 4.20 1.31
C VAL A 150 -2.61 4.82 1.58
N ASN A 151 -3.07 4.71 2.83
CA ASN A 151 -4.29 5.37 3.27
C ASN A 151 -4.06 6.89 3.35
N PRO A 152 -4.78 7.70 2.55
CA PRO A 152 -4.60 9.14 2.53
C PRO A 152 -5.01 9.83 3.85
N MET A 153 -5.69 9.12 4.74
CA MET A 153 -6.00 9.61 6.07
C MET A 153 -4.74 9.97 6.88
N TYR A 154 -3.59 9.33 6.58
CA TYR A 154 -2.30 9.61 7.23
C TYR A 154 -1.54 10.79 6.61
N ILE A 155 -2.10 11.50 5.63
CA ILE A 155 -1.50 12.72 5.09
C ILE A 155 -1.77 13.88 6.05
N ARG A 156 -0.74 14.68 6.37
CA ARG A 156 -0.87 15.99 6.98
C ARG A 156 -1.12 17.01 5.86
N PRO A 157 -2.30 17.66 5.80
CA PRO A 157 -2.60 18.60 4.71
C PRO A 157 -1.55 19.70 4.56
N GLU A 158 -1.12 20.32 5.65
CA GLU A 158 -0.14 21.41 5.65
C GLU A 158 1.28 20.96 5.23
N ALA A 159 1.57 19.65 5.26
CA ALA A 159 2.84 19.09 4.80
C ALA A 159 2.85 18.77 3.29
N VAL A 160 1.72 18.88 2.61
CA VAL A 160 1.65 18.74 1.15
C VAL A 160 2.28 19.99 0.51
N ALA A 161 3.21 19.81 -0.42
CA ALA A 161 3.98 20.93 -1.01
C ALA A 161 3.07 22.00 -1.62
N GLU A 162 1.98 21.60 -2.25
CA GLU A 162 1.01 22.48 -2.89
C GLU A 162 0.21 23.36 -1.88
N TYR A 163 0.25 23.03 -0.58
CA TYR A 163 -0.31 23.89 0.46
C TYR A 163 0.31 25.30 0.44
N ALA A 164 1.60 25.39 0.11
CA ALA A 164 2.29 26.68 -0.01
C ALA A 164 1.78 27.55 -1.16
N LEU A 165 1.09 26.96 -2.15
CA LEU A 165 0.53 27.65 -3.31
C LEU A 165 -0.88 28.21 -3.07
N LEU A 166 -1.51 27.89 -1.92
CA LEU A 166 -2.84 28.38 -1.59
C LEU A 166 -2.84 29.90 -1.44
N ASP A 167 -3.85 30.52 -2.02
CA ASP A 167 -4.16 31.92 -1.75
C ASP A 167 -4.71 32.09 -0.31
N GLU A 168 -4.92 33.34 0.09
CA GLU A 168 -5.40 33.67 1.44
C GLU A 168 -6.80 33.09 1.70
N THR A 169 -7.68 33.10 0.71
CA THR A 169 -9.05 32.58 0.83
C THR A 169 -9.04 31.08 1.06
N ASP A 170 -8.29 30.33 0.26
CA ASP A 170 -8.21 28.88 0.40
C ASP A 170 -7.44 28.47 1.65
N ARG A 171 -6.45 29.25 2.08
CA ARG A 171 -5.75 29.05 3.35
C ARG A 171 -6.69 29.21 4.53
N THR A 172 -7.52 30.25 4.54
CA THR A 172 -8.56 30.47 5.55
C THR A 172 -9.55 29.29 5.58
N ARG A 173 -9.96 28.77 4.42
CA ARG A 173 -10.84 27.58 4.36
C ARG A 173 -10.22 26.34 5.00
N VAL A 174 -8.90 26.16 4.88
CA VAL A 174 -8.18 25.06 5.53
C VAL A 174 -8.16 25.26 7.05
N GLU A 175 -7.87 26.47 7.51
CA GLU A 175 -7.85 26.83 8.94
C GLU A 175 -9.23 26.67 9.58
N ASP A 176 -10.29 27.13 8.91
CA ASP A 176 -11.67 26.95 9.34
C ASP A 176 -12.04 25.46 9.47
N ALA A 177 -11.62 24.65 8.50
CA ALA A 177 -11.84 23.20 8.56
C ALA A 177 -11.12 22.55 9.73
N LYS A 178 -9.90 23.01 10.05
CA LYS A 178 -9.14 22.53 11.21
C LYS A 178 -9.81 22.96 12.52
N ALA A 179 -10.28 24.19 12.60
CA ALA A 179 -11.04 24.70 13.76
C ALA A 179 -12.38 23.95 13.93
N GLU A 180 -13.10 23.71 12.84
CA GLU A 180 -14.32 22.88 12.84
C GLU A 180 -14.02 21.49 13.40
N LEU A 181 -12.96 20.84 12.93
CA LEU A 181 -12.55 19.52 13.41
C LEU A 181 -12.27 19.54 14.92
N ALA A 182 -11.48 20.50 15.39
CA ALA A 182 -11.16 20.65 16.81
C ALA A 182 -12.44 20.85 17.66
N GLY A 183 -13.39 21.61 17.16
CA GLY A 183 -14.70 21.80 17.81
C GLY A 183 -15.50 20.51 17.90
N ARG A 184 -15.59 19.76 16.80
CA ARG A 184 -16.34 18.51 16.72
C ARG A 184 -15.73 17.37 17.54
N LEU A 185 -14.41 17.39 17.74
CA LEU A 185 -13.69 16.38 18.54
C LEU A 185 -13.56 16.75 20.02
N ARG A 186 -14.10 17.89 20.44
CA ARG A 186 -14.04 18.31 21.84
C ARG A 186 -14.76 17.30 22.73
N GLY A 187 -14.02 16.71 23.68
CA GLY A 187 -14.55 15.69 24.58
C GLY A 187 -14.70 14.31 23.96
N ALA A 188 -14.27 14.08 22.73
CA ALA A 188 -14.29 12.77 22.12
C ALA A 188 -13.28 11.84 22.80
N GLU A 189 -13.76 10.74 23.34
CA GLU A 189 -12.93 9.68 23.96
C GLU A 189 -12.32 8.73 22.93
N ARG A 190 -12.84 8.73 21.71
CA ARG A 190 -12.43 7.85 20.61
C ARG A 190 -12.03 8.65 19.39
N ILE A 191 -11.29 8.00 18.49
CA ILE A 191 -10.93 8.59 17.19
C ILE A 191 -12.16 8.52 16.27
N GLU A 192 -12.72 9.68 15.96
CA GLU A 192 -13.86 9.83 15.06
C GLU A 192 -13.36 9.88 13.59
N ARG A 193 -13.02 8.70 13.05
CA ARG A 193 -12.37 8.57 11.73
C ARG A 193 -13.17 9.21 10.61
N GLY A 194 -14.49 9.05 10.60
CA GLY A 194 -15.36 9.65 9.61
C GLY A 194 -15.27 11.16 9.58
N ILE A 195 -15.35 11.81 10.77
CA ILE A 195 -15.20 13.26 10.90
C ILE A 195 -13.81 13.70 10.42
N CYS A 196 -12.75 13.02 10.90
CA CYS A 196 -11.37 13.33 10.49
C CYS A 196 -11.20 13.21 8.97
N TRP A 197 -11.71 12.15 8.36
CA TRP A 197 -11.56 11.90 6.93
C TRP A 197 -12.37 12.87 6.09
N SER A 198 -13.62 13.14 6.44
CA SER A 198 -14.47 14.06 5.68
C SER A 198 -13.86 15.46 5.56
N LEU A 199 -13.30 15.98 6.65
CA LEU A 199 -12.64 17.28 6.68
C LEU A 199 -11.28 17.27 5.98
N LYS A 200 -10.44 16.27 6.23
CA LYS A 200 -9.17 16.11 5.51
C LYS A 200 -9.38 16.00 4.00
N ARG A 201 -10.35 15.21 3.56
CA ARG A 201 -10.67 15.05 2.14
C ARG A 201 -11.09 16.37 1.50
N ARG A 202 -11.92 17.17 2.20
CA ARG A 202 -12.32 18.50 1.76
C ARG A 202 -11.10 19.40 1.55
N VAL A 203 -10.20 19.43 2.50
CA VAL A 203 -8.98 20.23 2.46
C VAL A 203 -8.00 19.74 1.40
N LEU A 204 -7.78 18.44 1.29
CA LEU A 204 -6.91 17.86 0.26
C LEU A 204 -7.42 18.18 -1.16
N ARG A 205 -8.74 18.31 -1.37
CA ARG A 205 -9.32 18.77 -2.64
C ARG A 205 -9.01 20.24 -2.92
N ILE A 206 -9.02 21.10 -1.91
CA ILE A 206 -8.61 22.50 -2.04
C ILE A 206 -7.14 22.58 -2.46
N ILE A 207 -6.26 21.87 -1.75
CA ILE A 207 -4.83 21.82 -2.05
C ILE A 207 -4.58 21.26 -3.47
N TRP A 208 -5.32 20.23 -3.86
CA TRP A 208 -5.24 19.68 -5.21
C TRP A 208 -5.63 20.69 -6.30
N ALA A 209 -6.66 21.50 -6.04
CA ALA A 209 -7.17 22.50 -6.98
C ALA A 209 -6.23 23.72 -7.14
N ALA A 210 -5.34 24.00 -6.18
CA ALA A 210 -4.32 25.05 -6.29
C ALA A 210 -3.31 24.79 -7.43
N GLY A 211 -3.31 23.58 -7.99
CA GLY A 211 -2.41 23.21 -9.08
C GLY A 211 -1.04 22.73 -8.59
N ARG A 212 -0.16 22.53 -9.53
CA ARG A 212 1.21 22.05 -9.32
C ARG A 212 2.15 22.81 -10.25
N ASP A 213 3.37 23.05 -9.80
CA ASP A 213 4.42 23.50 -10.70
C ASP A 213 4.83 22.40 -11.70
N ASP A 214 5.61 22.74 -12.71
CA ASP A 214 6.02 21.83 -13.78
C ASP A 214 6.80 20.62 -13.23
N HIS A 215 7.64 20.82 -12.21
CA HIS A 215 8.42 19.75 -11.60
C HIS A 215 7.51 18.74 -10.89
N ARG A 216 6.58 19.22 -10.07
CA ARG A 216 5.59 18.39 -9.36
C ARG A 216 4.66 17.69 -10.34
N GLN A 217 4.24 18.37 -11.40
CA GLN A 217 3.45 17.74 -12.46
C GLN A 217 4.22 16.61 -13.15
N MET A 218 5.49 16.82 -13.46
CA MET A 218 6.37 15.80 -14.03
C MET A 218 6.52 14.58 -13.11
N MET A 219 6.72 14.79 -11.80
CA MET A 219 6.79 13.72 -10.80
C MET A 219 5.48 12.95 -10.72
N PHE A 220 4.34 13.63 -10.73
CA PHE A 220 3.02 13.02 -10.72
C PHE A 220 2.79 12.14 -11.96
N GLU A 221 3.12 12.62 -13.15
CA GLU A 221 3.01 11.84 -14.37
C GLU A 221 3.97 10.64 -14.39
N ALA A 222 5.18 10.78 -13.85
CA ALA A 222 6.11 9.67 -13.69
C ALA A 222 5.56 8.61 -12.74
N TYR A 223 4.97 9.02 -11.62
CA TYR A 223 4.28 8.12 -10.68
C TYR A 223 3.12 7.37 -11.37
N ARG A 224 2.24 8.08 -12.09
CA ARG A 224 1.12 7.46 -12.82
C ARG A 224 1.59 6.42 -13.84
N ARG A 225 2.67 6.72 -14.58
CA ARG A 225 3.25 5.77 -15.54
C ARG A 225 3.86 4.55 -14.85
N ARG A 226 4.57 4.74 -13.74
CA ARG A 226 5.20 3.66 -12.98
C ARG A 226 4.18 2.70 -12.40
N GLU A 227 3.16 3.21 -11.75
CA GLU A 227 2.11 2.39 -11.11
C GLU A 227 1.11 1.80 -12.13
N GLY A 228 0.95 2.47 -13.28
CA GLY A 228 0.25 1.97 -14.45
C GLY A 228 -1.19 1.56 -14.20
N ARG A 229 -1.54 0.35 -14.68
CA ARG A 229 -2.92 -0.17 -14.63
C ARG A 229 -3.41 -0.34 -13.18
N MET A 230 -2.56 -0.81 -12.27
CA MET A 230 -2.98 -1.07 -10.89
C MET A 230 -3.46 0.20 -10.17
N LEU A 231 -2.77 1.33 -10.35
CA LEU A 231 -3.20 2.62 -9.82
C LEU A 231 -4.53 3.07 -10.43
N ARG A 232 -4.66 2.91 -11.75
CA ARG A 232 -5.89 3.28 -12.46
C ARG A 232 -7.09 2.48 -11.99
N ASP A 233 -6.96 1.15 -11.93
CA ASP A 233 -8.03 0.24 -11.51
C ASP A 233 -8.44 0.54 -10.05
N TYR A 234 -7.45 0.76 -9.16
CA TYR A 234 -7.71 1.16 -7.77
C TYR A 234 -8.42 2.52 -7.67
N ALA A 235 -7.99 3.51 -8.44
CA ALA A 235 -8.61 4.84 -8.41
C ALA A 235 -10.05 4.81 -8.93
N ILE A 236 -10.34 4.04 -9.99
CA ILE A 236 -11.70 3.83 -10.51
C ILE A 236 -12.56 3.14 -9.46
N TRP A 237 -12.05 2.05 -8.88
CA TRP A 237 -12.76 1.34 -7.81
C TRP A 237 -13.07 2.27 -6.64
N ALA A 238 -12.10 3.03 -6.14
CA ALA A 238 -12.29 3.96 -5.02
C ALA A 238 -13.33 5.04 -5.32
N ALA A 239 -13.35 5.56 -6.56
CA ALA A 239 -14.33 6.55 -6.99
C ALA A 239 -15.74 5.96 -7.06
N LEU A 240 -15.89 4.79 -7.68
CA LEU A 240 -17.19 4.09 -7.78
C LEU A 240 -17.73 3.72 -6.40
N THR A 241 -16.87 3.20 -5.51
CA THR A 241 -17.28 2.86 -4.15
C THR A 241 -17.74 4.08 -3.35
N GLN A 242 -17.13 5.25 -3.58
CA GLN A 242 -17.58 6.50 -2.96
C GLN A 242 -18.94 6.99 -3.48
N GLU A 243 -19.25 6.76 -4.75
CA GLU A 243 -20.51 7.20 -5.38
C GLU A 243 -21.65 6.23 -5.14
N LEU A 244 -21.37 4.92 -5.18
CA LEU A 244 -22.39 3.87 -5.14
C LEU A 244 -22.59 3.28 -3.72
N GLY A 245 -21.65 3.52 -2.80
CA GLY A 245 -21.66 2.86 -1.50
C GLY A 245 -21.04 1.46 -1.54
N ARG A 246 -21.40 0.63 -0.53
CA ARG A 246 -20.85 -0.74 -0.35
C ARG A 246 -21.66 -1.83 -1.05
N ASP A 247 -22.68 -1.49 -1.81
CA ASP A 247 -23.56 -2.46 -2.49
C ASP A 247 -22.98 -2.99 -3.79
#